data_32b6a31dd6d1f4b90a8636222b440175
#
_entry.id   32b6a31dd6d1f4b90a8636222b440175
#
_cell.length_a   1.000
_cell.length_b   1.000
_cell.length_c   1.000
_cell.angle_alpha   90.00
_cell.angle_beta   90.00
_cell.angle_gamma   90.00
#
_symmetry.space_group_name_H-M   'P 1'
#
loop_
_entity.id
_entity.type
_entity.pdbx_description
1 polymer ?
#
loop_
_entity_poly.entity_id
_entity_poly.type
_entity_poly.pdbx_seq_one_letter_code
_entity_poly.pdbx_strand_id
1 'polypeptide(L)'
;MGMTTLKAEFHRELIIYRRYLFSSVSDLVLTILMFMGIFWSSNLISAGIIGSSLSALIVGFTLWTTIQNTCSMLGNNVMGNAKSGVLQQLYLMPISSKRLFFNKGIVNVIVSLLQSVVVCLVLMVLTGQWIHFAPIIILPGLLSLVTLFGLGYLIVSVVLKFKRVGSFLAICQYFYLGVLLTQFENAPSLIKNIANLLPLVPMVSWIRMAINGIQYNVAYYLIFSITNAIFWIIVGSIVFNRVDRNIKQNGTLSFF
;
A
#
# COMPACT_ATOMS: atom_id res chain seq x y z
N MET A 1 -27.34 4.53 -5.53
CA MET A 1 -26.41 4.16 -6.62
C MET A 1 -24.95 3.92 -6.16
N GLY A 2 -24.39 4.59 -5.16
CA GLY A 2 -23.00 4.36 -4.74
C GLY A 2 -22.72 3.01 -4.05
N MET A 3 -23.67 2.51 -3.30
CA MET A 3 -23.52 1.28 -2.52
C MET A 3 -23.64 0.01 -3.40
N THR A 4 -24.39 0.07 -4.49
CA THR A 4 -24.54 -1.03 -5.46
C THR A 4 -23.27 -1.24 -6.27
N THR A 5 -22.60 -0.16 -6.68
CA THR A 5 -21.31 -0.24 -7.41
C THR A 5 -20.18 -0.75 -6.53
N LEU A 6 -20.13 -0.36 -5.26
CA LEU A 6 -19.13 -0.83 -4.30
C LEU A 6 -19.31 -2.33 -3.99
N LYS A 7 -20.56 -2.78 -3.79
CA LYS A 7 -20.89 -4.21 -3.64
C LYS A 7 -20.48 -5.00 -4.88
N ALA A 8 -20.75 -4.49 -6.06
CA ALA A 8 -20.40 -5.16 -7.32
C ALA A 8 -18.88 -5.32 -7.48
N GLU A 9 -18.08 -4.29 -7.17
CA GLU A 9 -16.62 -4.37 -7.22
C GLU A 9 -16.08 -5.35 -6.17
N PHE A 10 -16.61 -5.33 -4.95
CA PHE A 10 -16.20 -6.29 -3.91
C PHE A 10 -16.54 -7.74 -4.29
N HIS A 11 -17.73 -7.96 -4.83
CA HIS A 11 -18.14 -9.27 -5.30
C HIS A 11 -17.28 -9.77 -6.48
N ARG A 12 -16.94 -8.87 -7.39
CA ARG A 12 -16.01 -9.14 -8.50
C ARG A 12 -14.65 -9.61 -7.99
N GLU A 13 -14.05 -8.90 -7.04
CA GLU A 13 -12.76 -9.28 -6.46
C GLU A 13 -12.83 -10.64 -5.76
N LEU A 14 -13.89 -10.92 -5.00
CA LEU A 14 -14.11 -12.24 -4.38
C LEU A 14 -14.17 -13.38 -5.40
N ILE A 15 -14.87 -13.16 -6.54
CA ILE A 15 -14.93 -14.15 -7.62
C ILE A 15 -13.54 -14.39 -8.22
N ILE A 16 -12.78 -13.32 -8.45
CA ILE A 16 -11.42 -13.41 -8.97
C ILE A 16 -10.53 -14.22 -8.02
N TYR A 17 -10.58 -13.95 -6.71
CA TYR A 17 -9.83 -14.71 -5.72
C TYR A 17 -10.20 -16.20 -5.69
N ARG A 18 -11.49 -16.51 -5.73
CA ARG A 18 -11.95 -17.90 -5.78
C ARG A 18 -11.51 -18.62 -7.05
N ARG A 19 -11.54 -17.92 -8.18
CA ARG A 19 -11.17 -18.50 -9.47
C ARG A 19 -9.67 -18.73 -9.61
N TYR A 20 -8.86 -17.87 -9.00
CA TYR A 20 -7.39 -17.89 -9.11
C TYR A 20 -6.71 -18.21 -7.76
N LEU A 21 -7.30 -19.12 -6.96
CA LEU A 21 -6.75 -19.51 -5.67
C LEU A 21 -5.30 -19.97 -5.74
N PHE A 22 -4.94 -20.75 -6.76
CA PHE A 22 -3.57 -21.22 -6.95
C PHE A 22 -2.58 -20.05 -7.10
N SER A 23 -2.91 -19.06 -7.91
CA SER A 23 -2.07 -17.86 -8.05
C SER A 23 -1.96 -17.08 -6.75
N SER A 24 -3.09 -16.88 -6.04
CA SER A 24 -3.10 -16.15 -4.78
C SER A 24 -2.28 -16.85 -3.68
N VAL A 25 -2.32 -18.18 -3.63
CA VAL A 25 -1.49 -18.97 -2.70
C VAL A 25 -0.02 -18.90 -3.11
N SER A 26 0.29 -18.98 -4.40
CA SER A 26 1.67 -18.85 -4.89
C SER A 26 2.27 -17.48 -4.57
N ASP A 27 1.50 -16.40 -4.74
CA ASP A 27 1.92 -15.04 -4.39
C ASP A 27 2.20 -14.91 -2.88
N LEU A 28 1.36 -15.55 -2.05
CA LEU A 28 1.56 -15.59 -0.60
C LEU A 28 2.84 -16.33 -0.23
N VAL A 29 3.06 -17.52 -0.81
CA VAL A 29 4.29 -18.31 -0.59
C VAL A 29 5.53 -17.52 -1.00
N LEU A 30 5.50 -16.86 -2.16
CA LEU A 30 6.60 -16.02 -2.65
C LEU A 30 6.88 -14.86 -1.68
N THR A 31 5.86 -14.23 -1.15
CA THR A 31 5.97 -13.16 -0.15
C THR A 31 6.63 -13.65 1.14
N ILE A 32 6.24 -14.85 1.61
CA ILE A 32 6.83 -15.47 2.80
C ILE A 32 8.30 -15.82 2.55
N LEU A 33 8.63 -16.43 1.40
CA LEU A 33 10.01 -16.75 1.04
C LEU A 33 10.89 -15.50 0.98
N MET A 34 10.35 -14.41 0.44
CA MET A 34 11.04 -13.13 0.42
C MET A 34 11.32 -12.61 1.84
N PHE A 35 10.35 -12.68 2.75
CA PHE A 35 10.59 -12.32 4.15
C PHE A 35 11.67 -13.17 4.79
N MET A 36 11.62 -14.49 4.60
CA MET A 36 12.62 -15.41 5.14
C MET A 36 14.01 -15.11 4.60
N GLY A 37 14.14 -14.77 3.31
CA GLY A 37 15.40 -14.33 2.72
C GLY A 37 15.95 -13.07 3.39
N ILE A 38 15.11 -12.07 3.63
CA ILE A 38 15.49 -10.84 4.34
C ILE A 38 15.87 -11.15 5.80
N PHE A 39 15.09 -11.97 6.47
CA PHE A 39 15.34 -12.36 7.86
C PHE A 39 16.67 -13.10 8.03
N TRP A 40 16.96 -14.08 7.18
CA TRP A 40 18.23 -14.79 7.23
C TRP A 40 19.41 -13.90 6.86
N SER A 41 19.26 -13.05 5.83
CA SER A 41 20.32 -12.10 5.46
C SER A 41 20.62 -11.10 6.58
N SER A 42 19.59 -10.63 7.31
CA SER A 42 19.79 -9.72 8.44
C SER A 42 20.56 -10.35 9.60
N ASN A 43 20.38 -11.65 9.84
CA ASN A 43 21.12 -12.39 10.84
C ASN A 43 22.59 -12.65 10.43
N LEU A 44 22.88 -12.78 9.13
CA LEU A 44 24.23 -12.97 8.60
C LEU A 44 25.03 -11.66 8.57
N ILE A 45 24.34 -10.54 8.30
CA ILE A 45 24.94 -9.20 8.31
C ILE A 45 24.72 -8.62 9.70
N SER A 46 25.51 -9.01 10.67
CA SER A 46 25.46 -8.55 12.07
C SER A 46 25.74 -7.04 12.30
N ALA A 47 25.60 -6.25 11.27
CA ALA A 47 25.75 -4.80 11.32
C ALA A 47 24.37 -4.14 11.40
N GLY A 48 23.91 -3.86 12.61
CA GLY A 48 22.86 -2.96 13.12
C GLY A 48 22.02 -2.01 12.22
N ILE A 49 22.01 -2.20 10.92
CA ILE A 49 21.31 -1.36 9.94
C ILE A 49 19.85 -1.83 9.76
N ILE A 50 19.60 -3.13 9.80
CA ILE A 50 18.26 -3.71 9.77
C ILE A 50 17.91 -4.05 11.20
N GLY A 51 17.02 -3.28 11.77
CA GLY A 51 16.61 -3.20 13.16
C GLY A 51 16.72 -4.42 14.05
N SER A 52 17.13 -4.18 15.25
CA SER A 52 17.44 -5.17 16.30
C SER A 52 16.25 -6.02 16.78
N SER A 53 15.00 -5.71 16.43
CA SER A 53 13.84 -6.48 16.84
C SER A 53 13.11 -7.12 15.66
N LEU A 54 12.91 -8.44 15.74
CA LEU A 54 12.16 -9.21 14.76
C LEU A 54 10.71 -8.71 14.60
N SER A 55 10.10 -8.26 15.70
CA SER A 55 8.78 -7.63 15.69
C SER A 55 8.72 -6.38 14.80
N ALA A 56 9.75 -5.54 14.84
CA ALA A 56 9.84 -4.35 14.00
C ALA A 56 9.99 -4.69 12.51
N LEU A 57 10.70 -5.77 12.18
CA LEU A 57 10.82 -6.28 10.80
C LEU A 57 9.47 -6.79 10.29
N ILE A 58 8.75 -7.59 11.08
CA ILE A 58 7.43 -8.13 10.72
C ILE A 58 6.45 -6.98 10.44
N VAL A 59 6.42 -5.95 11.28
CA VAL A 59 5.54 -4.78 11.10
C VAL A 59 5.87 -4.03 9.81
N GLY A 60 7.15 -3.70 9.60
CA GLY A 60 7.58 -2.98 8.40
C GLY A 60 7.28 -3.75 7.12
N PHE A 61 7.55 -5.06 7.13
CA PHE A 61 7.28 -5.94 6.01
C PHE A 61 5.77 -6.09 5.74
N THR A 62 4.95 -6.26 6.79
CA THR A 62 3.49 -6.37 6.65
C THR A 62 2.88 -5.11 6.04
N LEU A 63 3.31 -3.93 6.47
CA LEU A 63 2.83 -2.68 5.89
C LEU A 63 3.36 -2.47 4.47
N TRP A 64 4.58 -2.92 4.17
CA TRP A 64 5.08 -2.94 2.80
C TRP A 64 4.25 -3.88 1.91
N THR A 65 3.86 -5.08 2.36
CA THR A 65 3.00 -5.97 1.56
C THR A 65 1.66 -5.33 1.24
N THR A 66 1.12 -4.50 2.14
CA THR A 66 -0.12 -3.74 1.87
C THR A 66 0.08 -2.74 0.74
N ILE A 67 1.23 -2.03 0.71
CA ILE A 67 1.58 -1.13 -0.41
C ILE A 67 1.74 -1.92 -1.70
N GLN A 68 2.53 -2.99 -1.66
CA GLN A 68 2.81 -3.83 -2.83
C GLN A 68 1.51 -4.34 -3.46
N ASN A 69 0.62 -4.91 -2.64
CA ASN A 69 -0.66 -5.43 -3.11
C ASN A 69 -1.53 -4.31 -3.68
N THR A 70 -1.64 -3.17 -2.98
CA THR A 70 -2.40 -2.01 -3.47
C THR A 70 -1.86 -1.51 -4.81
N CYS A 71 -0.54 -1.36 -4.94
CA CYS A 71 0.11 -0.92 -6.18
C CYS A 71 -0.10 -1.91 -7.32
N SER A 72 0.13 -3.20 -7.07
CA SER A 72 0.01 -4.25 -8.07
C SER A 72 -1.43 -4.43 -8.54
N MET A 73 -2.40 -4.50 -7.61
CA MET A 73 -3.80 -4.65 -7.95
C MET A 73 -4.34 -3.46 -8.76
N LEU A 74 -4.14 -2.23 -8.28
CA LEU A 74 -4.60 -1.04 -9.00
C LEU A 74 -3.88 -0.87 -10.34
N GLY A 75 -2.57 -1.04 -10.36
CA GLY A 75 -1.77 -0.93 -11.57
C GLY A 75 -2.18 -1.96 -12.62
N ASN A 76 -2.25 -3.23 -12.25
CA ASN A 76 -2.61 -4.32 -13.16
C ASN A 76 -4.07 -4.24 -13.60
N ASN A 77 -5.01 -3.87 -12.71
CA ASN A 77 -6.41 -3.69 -13.08
C ASN A 77 -6.59 -2.58 -14.12
N VAL A 78 -5.92 -1.43 -13.95
CA VAL A 78 -6.02 -0.33 -14.91
C VAL A 78 -5.34 -0.69 -16.23
N MET A 79 -4.13 -1.28 -16.20
CA MET A 79 -3.44 -1.73 -17.41
C MET A 79 -4.23 -2.83 -18.14
N GLY A 80 -4.81 -3.78 -17.43
CA GLY A 80 -5.63 -4.85 -18.00
C GLY A 80 -6.89 -4.31 -18.68
N ASN A 81 -7.62 -3.41 -17.99
CA ASN A 81 -8.80 -2.76 -18.55
C ASN A 81 -8.48 -1.90 -19.78
N ALA A 82 -7.29 -1.29 -19.80
CA ALA A 82 -6.83 -0.52 -20.94
C ALA A 82 -6.54 -1.40 -22.15
N LYS A 83 -5.79 -2.50 -21.94
CA LYS A 83 -5.46 -3.47 -23.02
C LYS A 83 -6.68 -4.17 -23.59
N SER A 84 -7.70 -4.44 -22.79
CA SER A 84 -8.94 -5.10 -23.21
C SER A 84 -10.01 -4.15 -23.77
N GLY A 85 -9.73 -2.84 -23.87
CA GLY A 85 -10.70 -1.83 -24.32
C GLY A 85 -11.81 -1.51 -23.29
N VAL A 86 -11.86 -2.25 -22.17
CA VAL A 86 -12.85 -2.03 -21.09
C VAL A 86 -12.73 -0.64 -20.48
N LEU A 87 -11.51 -0.07 -20.46
CA LEU A 87 -11.28 1.27 -19.93
C LEU A 87 -12.08 2.33 -20.71
N GLN A 88 -12.17 2.22 -22.03
CA GLN A 88 -12.96 3.14 -22.86
C GLN A 88 -14.45 3.04 -22.50
N GLN A 89 -14.98 1.82 -22.36
CA GLN A 89 -16.37 1.59 -21.96
C GLN A 89 -16.66 2.16 -20.57
N LEU A 90 -15.71 2.04 -19.62
CA LEU A 90 -15.84 2.62 -18.28
C LEU A 90 -15.94 4.15 -18.30
N TYR A 91 -15.24 4.81 -19.25
CA TYR A 91 -15.31 6.26 -19.41
C TYR A 91 -16.60 6.74 -20.10
N LEU A 92 -17.28 5.86 -20.83
CA LEU A 92 -18.59 6.14 -21.46
C LEU A 92 -19.77 5.94 -20.48
N MET A 93 -19.54 5.32 -19.33
CA MET A 93 -20.60 5.15 -18.34
C MET A 93 -21.07 6.49 -17.75
N PRO A 94 -22.35 6.63 -17.36
CA PRO A 94 -22.90 7.86 -16.73
C PRO A 94 -22.43 8.04 -15.28
N ILE A 95 -21.20 7.64 -14.99
CA ILE A 95 -20.54 7.74 -13.68
C ILE A 95 -19.25 8.52 -13.83
N SER A 96 -18.98 9.48 -12.96
CA SER A 96 -17.71 10.21 -13.02
C SER A 96 -16.52 9.26 -12.80
N SER A 97 -15.48 9.41 -13.60
CA SER A 97 -14.22 8.63 -13.50
C SER A 97 -13.66 8.65 -12.07
N LYS A 98 -13.73 9.81 -11.41
CA LYS A 98 -13.30 9.98 -10.02
C LYS A 98 -14.04 9.04 -9.06
N ARG A 99 -15.35 8.92 -9.18
CA ARG A 99 -16.18 8.03 -8.35
C ARG A 99 -15.90 6.56 -8.63
N LEU A 100 -15.68 6.22 -9.90
CA LEU A 100 -15.34 4.86 -10.30
C LEU A 100 -14.02 4.40 -9.68
N PHE A 101 -12.95 5.21 -9.82
CA PHE A 101 -11.65 4.89 -9.24
C PHE A 101 -11.64 5.00 -7.71
N PHE A 102 -12.51 5.84 -7.12
CA PHE A 102 -12.73 5.88 -5.69
C PHE A 102 -13.24 4.55 -5.14
N ASN A 103 -14.30 4.01 -5.73
CA ASN A 103 -14.87 2.73 -5.30
C ASN A 103 -13.88 1.58 -5.49
N LYS A 104 -13.18 1.55 -6.63
CA LYS A 104 -12.10 0.57 -6.87
C LYS A 104 -10.97 0.70 -5.85
N GLY A 105 -10.56 1.91 -5.54
CA GLY A 105 -9.53 2.18 -4.54
C GLY A 105 -9.90 1.68 -3.15
N ILE A 106 -11.13 1.92 -2.69
CA ILE A 106 -11.61 1.43 -1.39
C ILE A 106 -11.57 -0.10 -1.33
N VAL A 107 -12.18 -0.77 -2.31
CA VAL A 107 -12.20 -2.23 -2.35
C VAL A 107 -10.79 -2.81 -2.36
N ASN A 108 -9.92 -2.21 -3.16
CA ASN A 108 -8.54 -2.64 -3.28
C ASN A 108 -7.76 -2.49 -1.97
N VAL A 109 -7.86 -1.35 -1.28
CA VAL A 109 -7.21 -1.13 0.01
C VAL A 109 -7.72 -2.11 1.07
N ILE A 110 -9.03 -2.39 1.11
CA ILE A 110 -9.61 -3.37 2.03
C ILE A 110 -9.06 -4.77 1.75
N VAL A 111 -9.05 -5.19 0.49
CA VAL A 111 -8.54 -6.51 0.09
C VAL A 111 -7.04 -6.64 0.38
N SER A 112 -6.26 -5.60 0.07
CA SER A 112 -4.82 -5.57 0.37
C SER A 112 -4.54 -5.65 1.87
N LEU A 113 -5.38 -5.01 2.69
CA LEU A 113 -5.28 -5.10 4.15
C LEU A 113 -5.57 -6.52 4.64
N LEU A 114 -6.63 -7.17 4.13
CA LEU A 114 -6.94 -8.55 4.51
C LEU A 114 -5.79 -9.50 4.16
N GLN A 115 -5.20 -9.34 2.98
CA GLN A 115 -4.02 -10.13 2.58
C GLN A 115 -2.83 -9.89 3.49
N SER A 116 -2.52 -8.62 3.83
CA SER A 116 -1.40 -8.29 4.70
C SER A 116 -1.59 -8.81 6.13
N VAL A 117 -2.83 -8.84 6.63
CA VAL A 117 -3.15 -9.49 7.92
C VAL A 117 -2.86 -10.99 7.86
N VAL A 118 -3.24 -11.67 6.78
CA VAL A 118 -2.91 -13.10 6.60
C VAL A 118 -1.41 -13.31 6.57
N VAL A 119 -0.66 -12.50 5.81
CA VAL A 119 0.82 -12.54 5.80
C VAL A 119 1.38 -12.34 7.20
N CYS A 120 0.92 -11.33 7.93
CA CYS A 120 1.35 -11.06 9.31
C CYS A 120 1.14 -12.27 10.22
N LEU A 121 -0.04 -12.88 10.21
CA LEU A 121 -0.35 -14.06 11.01
C LEU A 121 0.55 -15.24 10.67
N VAL A 122 0.77 -15.50 9.37
CA VAL A 122 1.67 -16.59 8.94
C VAL A 122 3.10 -16.31 9.38
N LEU A 123 3.59 -15.08 9.26
CA LEU A 123 4.93 -14.71 9.72
C LEU A 123 5.07 -14.86 11.25
N MET A 124 4.05 -14.47 12.03
CA MET A 124 4.05 -14.67 13.48
C MET A 124 4.16 -16.14 13.86
N VAL A 125 3.42 -17.02 13.18
CA VAL A 125 3.47 -18.48 13.40
C VAL A 125 4.84 -19.05 13.01
N LEU A 126 5.37 -18.67 11.84
CA LEU A 126 6.66 -19.21 11.34
C LEU A 126 7.86 -18.73 12.15
N THR A 127 7.81 -17.51 12.67
CA THR A 127 8.91 -16.92 13.45
C THR A 127 8.79 -17.21 14.96
N GLY A 128 7.65 -17.71 15.42
CA GLY A 128 7.35 -17.91 16.84
C GLY A 128 7.20 -16.62 17.64
N GLN A 129 7.21 -15.47 16.97
CA GLN A 129 7.09 -14.14 17.60
C GLN A 129 5.63 -13.68 17.60
N TRP A 130 5.01 -13.68 18.75
CA TRP A 130 3.65 -13.20 18.93
C TRP A 130 3.66 -11.69 19.23
N ILE A 131 3.12 -10.92 18.30
CA ILE A 131 3.00 -9.46 18.44
C ILE A 131 1.71 -9.16 19.20
N HIS A 132 1.83 -8.49 20.35
CA HIS A 132 0.68 -8.01 21.09
C HIS A 132 0.15 -6.73 20.45
N PHE A 133 -1.01 -6.80 19.85
CA PHE A 133 -1.67 -5.64 19.24
C PHE A 133 -2.36 -4.80 20.30
N ALA A 134 -1.67 -3.81 20.84
CA ALA A 134 -2.28 -2.83 21.71
C ALA A 134 -3.36 -2.02 20.95
N PRO A 135 -4.50 -1.64 21.57
CA PRO A 135 -5.56 -0.88 20.88
C PRO A 135 -5.10 0.43 20.23
N ILE A 136 -4.03 1.02 20.74
CA ILE A 136 -3.43 2.25 20.19
C ILE A 136 -2.93 2.08 18.74
N ILE A 137 -2.66 0.84 18.29
CA ILE A 137 -2.20 0.54 16.92
C ILE A 137 -3.32 0.70 15.89
N ILE A 138 -4.58 0.66 16.31
CA ILE A 138 -5.73 0.82 15.42
C ILE A 138 -5.69 2.19 14.73
N LEU A 139 -5.33 3.23 15.45
CA LEU A 139 -5.32 4.59 14.91
C LEU A 139 -4.28 4.79 13.80
N PRO A 140 -2.97 4.49 13.98
CA PRO A 140 -2.01 4.55 12.86
C PRO A 140 -2.33 3.55 11.76
N GLY A 141 -2.95 2.41 12.07
CA GLY A 141 -3.47 1.47 11.07
C GLY A 141 -4.53 2.10 10.17
N LEU A 142 -5.53 2.77 10.73
CA LEU A 142 -6.55 3.49 9.97
C LEU A 142 -5.96 4.63 9.14
N LEU A 143 -5.04 5.42 9.70
CA LEU A 143 -4.34 6.49 8.98
C LEU A 143 -3.50 5.94 7.82
N SER A 144 -2.92 4.75 7.97
CA SER A 144 -2.19 4.08 6.89
C SER A 144 -3.10 3.74 5.70
N LEU A 145 -4.34 3.28 5.95
CA LEU A 145 -5.31 3.02 4.89
C LEU A 145 -5.69 4.30 4.13
N VAL A 146 -5.83 5.40 4.86
CA VAL A 146 -6.11 6.71 4.27
C VAL A 146 -4.96 7.17 3.37
N THR A 147 -3.71 6.99 3.80
CA THR A 147 -2.51 7.30 3.01
C THR A 147 -2.41 6.39 1.77
N LEU A 148 -2.66 5.10 1.92
CA LEU A 148 -2.68 4.13 0.81
C LEU A 148 -3.71 4.48 -0.25
N PHE A 149 -4.85 5.00 0.17
CA PHE A 149 -5.87 5.48 -0.75
C PHE A 149 -5.37 6.66 -1.60
N GLY A 150 -4.66 7.60 -1.01
CA GLY A 150 -4.00 8.69 -1.72
C GLY A 150 -2.94 8.20 -2.71
N LEU A 151 -2.11 7.26 -2.30
CA LEU A 151 -1.15 6.59 -3.18
C LEU A 151 -1.83 5.84 -4.34
N GLY A 152 -2.97 5.20 -4.08
CA GLY A 152 -3.77 4.55 -5.11
C GLY A 152 -4.15 5.49 -6.26
N TYR A 153 -4.56 6.71 -5.97
CA TYR A 153 -4.83 7.73 -6.99
C TYR A 153 -3.58 8.11 -7.79
N LEU A 154 -2.42 8.20 -7.14
CA LEU A 154 -1.16 8.45 -7.84
C LEU A 154 -0.81 7.31 -8.79
N ILE A 155 -0.93 6.07 -8.36
CA ILE A 155 -0.65 4.88 -9.16
C ILE A 155 -1.55 4.85 -10.39
N VAL A 156 -2.86 5.02 -10.20
CA VAL A 156 -3.82 5.09 -11.31
C VAL A 156 -3.43 6.19 -12.29
N SER A 157 -3.03 7.36 -11.79
CA SER A 157 -2.61 8.50 -12.62
C SER A 157 -1.36 8.19 -13.45
N VAL A 158 -0.37 7.55 -12.84
CA VAL A 158 0.87 7.14 -13.52
C VAL A 158 0.56 6.11 -14.61
N VAL A 159 -0.27 5.10 -14.31
CA VAL A 159 -0.68 4.09 -15.29
C VAL A 159 -1.45 4.71 -16.44
N LEU A 160 -2.41 5.58 -16.16
CA LEU A 160 -3.20 6.26 -17.18
C LEU A 160 -2.35 7.17 -18.09
N LYS A 161 -1.31 7.81 -17.53
CA LYS A 161 -0.44 8.72 -18.28
C LYS A 161 0.60 7.99 -19.13
N PHE A 162 1.28 6.99 -18.55
CA PHE A 162 2.45 6.33 -19.15
C PHE A 162 2.17 4.94 -19.74
N LYS A 163 0.97 4.39 -19.56
CA LYS A 163 0.46 3.15 -20.17
C LYS A 163 1.22 1.86 -19.83
N ARG A 164 2.54 1.82 -19.98
CA ARG A 164 3.42 0.67 -19.67
C ARG A 164 4.35 1.02 -18.52
N VAL A 165 3.90 0.80 -17.28
CA VAL A 165 4.63 1.22 -16.06
C VAL A 165 4.94 0.06 -15.12
N GLY A 166 4.77 -1.19 -15.53
CA GLY A 166 4.94 -2.35 -14.64
C GLY A 166 6.32 -2.38 -13.97
N SER A 167 7.41 -2.24 -14.75
CA SER A 167 8.77 -2.23 -14.21
C SER A 167 9.05 -1.03 -13.31
N PHE A 168 8.52 0.14 -13.66
CA PHE A 168 8.64 1.34 -12.82
C PHE A 168 7.95 1.16 -11.46
N LEU A 169 6.73 0.62 -11.47
CA LEU A 169 6.00 0.33 -10.23
C LEU A 169 6.75 -0.69 -9.37
N ALA A 170 7.34 -1.73 -9.99
CA ALA A 170 8.14 -2.72 -9.28
C ALA A 170 9.37 -2.08 -8.61
N ILE A 171 10.10 -1.22 -9.31
CA ILE A 171 11.25 -0.49 -8.74
C ILE A 171 10.81 0.36 -7.55
N CYS A 172 9.71 1.11 -7.68
CA CYS A 172 9.17 1.90 -6.58
C CYS A 172 8.79 1.03 -5.37
N GLN A 173 8.16 -0.12 -5.60
CA GLN A 173 7.76 -1.04 -4.53
C GLN A 173 8.96 -1.59 -3.76
N TYR A 174 10.02 -2.04 -4.45
CA TYR A 174 11.21 -2.57 -3.79
C TYR A 174 12.04 -1.48 -3.11
N PHE A 175 12.14 -0.29 -3.70
CA PHE A 175 12.72 0.86 -3.02
C PHE A 175 11.99 1.17 -1.71
N TYR A 176 10.65 1.11 -1.75
CA TYR A 176 9.80 1.32 -0.58
C TYR A 176 9.96 0.23 0.48
N LEU A 177 10.29 -1.00 0.09
CA LEU A 177 10.64 -2.06 1.03
C LEU A 177 11.82 -1.63 1.91
N GLY A 178 12.90 -1.16 1.28
CA GLY A 178 14.07 -0.67 2.00
C GLY A 178 13.73 0.48 2.96
N VAL A 179 12.92 1.43 2.50
CA VAL A 179 12.46 2.55 3.33
C VAL A 179 11.67 2.06 4.55
N LEU A 180 10.70 1.15 4.36
CA LEU A 180 9.86 0.67 5.46
C LEU A 180 10.55 -0.33 6.38
N LEU A 181 11.62 -0.99 5.95
CA LEU A 181 12.43 -1.83 6.84
C LEU A 181 13.40 -1.00 7.70
N THR A 182 13.77 0.17 7.25
CA THR A 182 14.66 1.08 8.02
C THR A 182 13.93 1.62 9.25
N GLN A 183 14.61 1.62 10.40
CA GLN A 183 14.09 2.14 11.67
C GLN A 183 14.43 3.63 11.82
N PHE A 184 13.65 4.50 11.19
CA PHE A 184 13.84 5.96 11.28
C PHE A 184 13.55 6.53 12.67
N GLU A 185 12.88 5.79 13.55
CA GLU A 185 12.65 6.17 14.93
C GLU A 185 13.94 6.40 15.73
N ASN A 186 15.01 5.68 15.37
CA ASN A 186 16.33 5.76 16.00
C ASN A 186 17.29 6.74 15.28
N ALA A 187 16.86 7.34 14.18
CA ALA A 187 17.67 8.25 13.39
C ALA A 187 17.74 9.66 14.03
N PRO A 188 18.79 10.46 13.69
CA PRO A 188 18.86 11.87 14.07
C PRO A 188 17.60 12.64 13.67
N SER A 189 17.25 13.67 14.44
CA SER A 189 15.99 14.43 14.29
C SER A 189 15.74 14.95 12.88
N LEU A 190 16.75 15.40 12.17
CA LEU A 190 16.64 15.87 10.78
C LEU A 190 16.21 14.75 9.84
N ILE A 191 16.89 13.60 9.89
CA ILE A 191 16.59 12.44 9.03
C ILE A 191 15.18 11.89 9.36
N LYS A 192 14.85 11.82 10.64
CA LYS A 192 13.52 11.38 11.11
C LYS A 192 12.41 12.29 10.57
N ASN A 193 12.58 13.61 10.62
CA ASN A 193 11.58 14.56 10.12
C ASN A 193 11.41 14.46 8.60
N ILE A 194 12.50 14.31 7.85
CA ILE A 194 12.46 14.11 6.39
C ILE A 194 11.78 12.78 6.06
N ALA A 195 12.13 11.70 6.76
CA ALA A 195 11.53 10.39 6.55
C ALA A 195 10.03 10.39 6.84
N ASN A 196 9.55 11.17 7.80
CA ASN A 196 8.13 11.31 8.12
C ASN A 196 7.30 11.98 7.00
N LEU A 197 7.93 12.62 6.01
CA LEU A 197 7.24 13.11 4.80
C LEU A 197 6.92 11.97 3.82
N LEU A 198 7.69 10.89 3.85
CA LEU A 198 7.43 9.72 3.02
C LEU A 198 6.12 9.05 3.45
N PRO A 199 5.32 8.54 2.48
CA PRO A 199 4.05 7.92 2.80
C PRO A 199 4.24 6.72 3.73
N LEU A 200 3.37 6.57 4.72
CA LEU A 200 3.32 5.49 5.72
C LEU A 200 4.46 5.47 6.76
N VAL A 201 5.59 6.11 6.55
CA VAL A 201 6.73 6.06 7.48
C VAL A 201 6.34 6.47 8.91
N PRO A 202 5.63 7.60 9.15
CA PRO A 202 5.28 7.97 10.52
C PRO A 202 4.34 6.95 11.20
N MET A 203 3.43 6.32 10.42
CA MET A 203 2.53 5.30 10.95
C MET A 203 3.28 4.02 11.32
N VAL A 204 4.21 3.59 10.45
CA VAL A 204 5.06 2.41 10.70
C VAL A 204 5.92 2.62 11.95
N SER A 205 6.58 3.76 12.06
CA SER A 205 7.39 4.12 13.23
C SER A 205 6.53 4.15 14.50
N TRP A 206 5.31 4.72 14.43
CA TRP A 206 4.39 4.72 15.57
C TRP A 206 4.00 3.30 16.01
N ILE A 207 3.61 2.44 15.06
CA ILE A 207 3.24 1.05 15.34
C ILE A 207 4.40 0.29 16.00
N ARG A 208 5.63 0.46 15.49
CA ARG A 208 6.84 -0.16 16.06
C ARG A 208 7.11 0.27 17.48
N MET A 209 7.04 1.58 17.75
CA MET A 209 7.23 2.11 19.10
C MET A 209 6.18 1.57 20.08
N ALA A 210 4.91 1.50 19.65
CA ALA A 210 3.81 0.96 20.45
C ALA A 210 3.99 -0.53 20.76
N ILE A 211 4.45 -1.34 19.81
CA ILE A 211 4.67 -2.78 19.99
C ILE A 211 5.88 -3.05 20.89
N ASN A 212 6.96 -2.29 20.73
CA ASN A 212 8.18 -2.48 21.51
C ASN A 212 8.09 -1.89 22.93
N GLY A 213 6.97 -1.27 23.32
CA GLY A 213 6.78 -0.68 24.64
C GLY A 213 7.73 0.50 24.94
N ILE A 214 8.33 1.09 23.92
CA ILE A 214 9.24 2.21 24.06
C ILE A 214 8.43 3.48 24.36
N GLN A 215 8.85 4.28 25.32
CA GLN A 215 8.21 5.57 25.57
C GLN A 215 8.38 6.50 24.37
N TYR A 216 7.27 7.03 23.88
CA TYR A 216 7.24 7.95 22.72
C TYR A 216 6.22 9.06 22.91
N ASN A 217 6.44 10.18 22.24
CA ASN A 217 5.48 11.28 22.25
C ASN A 217 4.32 10.97 21.29
N VAL A 218 3.17 10.55 21.83
CA VAL A 218 1.97 10.21 21.04
C VAL A 218 1.52 11.39 20.19
N ALA A 219 1.56 12.62 20.72
CA ALA A 219 1.13 13.82 19.98
C ALA A 219 2.01 14.06 18.74
N TYR A 220 3.33 13.84 18.85
CA TYR A 220 4.25 13.96 17.72
C TYR A 220 3.86 13.01 16.58
N TYR A 221 3.74 11.71 16.87
CA TYR A 221 3.38 10.72 15.85
C TYR A 221 1.98 10.92 15.29
N LEU A 222 1.03 11.34 16.12
CA LEU A 222 -0.34 11.64 15.71
C LEU A 222 -0.37 12.79 14.70
N ILE A 223 0.29 13.92 15.01
CA ILE A 223 0.35 15.08 14.12
C ILE A 223 1.00 14.71 12.79
N PHE A 224 2.17 14.05 12.81
CA PHE A 224 2.86 13.65 11.58
C PHE A 224 2.05 12.63 10.76
N SER A 225 1.38 11.68 11.40
CA SER A 225 0.56 10.68 10.71
C SER A 225 -0.68 11.30 10.06
N ILE A 226 -1.38 12.21 10.74
CA ILE A 226 -2.54 12.91 10.17
C ILE A 226 -2.09 13.81 9.02
N THR A 227 -1.03 14.59 9.23
CA THR A 227 -0.51 15.49 8.19
C THR A 227 -0.06 14.71 6.95
N ASN A 228 0.62 13.58 7.14
CA ASN A 228 1.05 12.68 6.07
C ASN A 228 -0.16 12.12 5.31
N ALA A 229 -1.19 11.62 6.00
CA ALA A 229 -2.39 11.08 5.38
C ALA A 229 -3.13 12.14 4.54
N ILE A 230 -3.32 13.34 5.08
CA ILE A 230 -3.97 14.46 4.37
C ILE A 230 -3.14 14.88 3.16
N PHE A 231 -1.83 15.03 3.33
CA PHE A 231 -0.92 15.43 2.27
C PHE A 231 -0.99 14.47 1.08
N TRP A 232 -0.88 13.15 1.29
CA TRP A 232 -0.88 12.17 0.21
C TRP A 232 -2.23 12.01 -0.47
N ILE A 233 -3.36 12.20 0.24
CA ILE A 233 -4.70 12.26 -0.38
C ILE A 233 -4.82 13.49 -1.28
N ILE A 234 -4.38 14.65 -0.80
CA ILE A 234 -4.47 15.90 -1.58
C ILE A 234 -3.61 15.78 -2.83
N VAL A 235 -2.34 15.36 -2.70
CA VAL A 235 -1.43 15.18 -3.84
C VAL A 235 -1.99 14.16 -4.83
N GLY A 236 -2.42 12.99 -4.36
CA GLY A 236 -3.04 11.96 -5.20
C GLY A 236 -4.25 12.45 -5.95
N SER A 237 -5.16 13.15 -5.26
CA SER A 237 -6.39 13.71 -5.87
C SER A 237 -6.10 14.79 -6.90
N ILE A 238 -5.13 15.69 -6.65
CA ILE A 238 -4.75 16.75 -7.59
C ILE A 238 -4.14 16.15 -8.85
N VAL A 239 -3.19 15.23 -8.69
CA VAL A 239 -2.53 14.57 -9.83
C VAL A 239 -3.54 13.79 -10.65
N PHE A 240 -4.42 13.02 -10.00
CA PHE A 240 -5.47 12.28 -10.68
C PHE A 240 -6.40 13.20 -11.49
N ASN A 241 -6.89 14.28 -10.88
CA ASN A 241 -7.80 15.21 -11.56
C ASN A 241 -7.13 15.87 -12.79
N ARG A 242 -5.83 16.20 -12.72
CA ARG A 242 -5.08 16.75 -13.86
C ARG A 242 -4.93 15.72 -14.99
N VAL A 243 -4.57 14.49 -14.65
CA VAL A 243 -4.39 13.42 -15.63
C VAL A 243 -5.73 13.02 -16.27
N ASP A 244 -6.78 12.83 -15.48
CA ASP A 244 -8.13 12.51 -15.95
C ASP A 244 -8.67 13.57 -16.93
N ARG A 245 -8.46 14.87 -16.59
CA ARG A 245 -8.83 15.98 -17.45
C ARG A 245 -8.06 15.96 -18.78
N ASN A 246 -6.74 15.77 -18.73
CA ASN A 246 -5.91 15.71 -19.94
C ASN A 246 -6.32 14.57 -20.87
N ILE A 247 -6.61 13.39 -20.31
CA ILE A 247 -7.04 12.23 -21.07
C ILE A 247 -8.38 12.48 -21.78
N LYS A 248 -9.33 13.10 -21.07
CA LYS A 248 -10.65 13.45 -21.64
C LYS A 248 -10.54 14.50 -22.75
N GLN A 249 -9.64 15.47 -22.62
CA GLN A 249 -9.45 16.52 -23.62
C GLN A 249 -8.73 16.01 -24.87
N ASN A 250 -7.73 15.16 -24.72
CA ASN A 250 -6.86 14.71 -25.81
C ASN A 250 -7.32 13.38 -26.45
N GLY A 251 -8.38 12.74 -25.96
CA GLY A 251 -8.91 11.48 -26.50
C GLY A 251 -7.90 10.32 -26.49
N THR A 252 -6.85 10.36 -25.64
CA THR A 252 -5.72 9.42 -25.68
C THR A 252 -6.04 8.02 -25.17
N LEU A 253 -7.30 7.72 -24.84
CA LEU A 253 -7.75 6.38 -24.42
C LEU A 253 -7.67 5.32 -25.53
N SER A 254 -7.66 5.74 -26.80
CA SER A 254 -7.66 4.84 -27.96
C SER A 254 -6.27 4.28 -28.33
N PHE A 255 -5.20 4.71 -27.68
CA PHE A 255 -3.82 4.34 -28.02
C PHE A 255 -3.16 3.39 -27.00
N PHE A 256 -3.93 2.46 -26.42
CA PHE A 256 -3.36 1.41 -25.57
C PHE A 256 -3.00 0.17 -26.37
#